data_4ab8dc9f5f07e88df26af48bbd95b52f
#
_entry.id   4ab8dc9f5f07e88df26af48bbd95b52f
#
_cell.length_a   1.000
_cell.length_b   1.000
_cell.length_c   1.000
_cell.angle_alpha   90.00
_cell.angle_beta   90.00
_cell.angle_gamma   90.00
#
_symmetry.space_group_name_H-M   'P 1'
#
loop_
_entity.id
_entity.type
_entity.pdbx_description
1 polymer ?
#
loop_
_entity_poly.entity_id
_entity_poly.type
_entity_poly.pdbx_seq_one_letter_code
_entity_poly.pdbx_strand_id
1 'polypeptide(L)'
;VGDFVKENVDNYLHKHLDVADVLLQKIQENEKERKAIAGVTKLARERAKKANLHNRKLRDCRVHLNDPAPKASKKKAQETEADDYDPRFDSAIFITEGDSASGSITKSRDVNTQAVFSLRGKPLNCYGLTKKVVYENEEFNLLQAALNIEDGLDGLRYNKVIVATDADVDGMHIRLLMITFFLQFFPDLIKKGHVFILQTPLFRVRNKKKKVRTAPRV
;
A
#
# COMPACT_ATOMS: atom_id res chain seq x y z
N VAL A 1 -41.11 3.49 -0.61
CA VAL A 1 -40.30 2.98 0.51
C VAL A 1 -39.43 4.10 1.07
N GLY A 2 -38.72 4.89 0.24
CA GLY A 2 -37.82 5.96 0.69
C GLY A 2 -38.53 7.03 1.52
N ASP A 3 -39.65 7.54 1.05
CA ASP A 3 -40.43 8.59 1.73
C ASP A 3 -41.00 8.12 3.06
N PHE A 4 -41.50 6.88 3.11
CA PHE A 4 -41.95 6.29 4.35
C PHE A 4 -40.87 6.16 5.42
N VAL A 5 -39.68 5.71 5.02
CA VAL A 5 -38.53 5.63 5.95
C VAL A 5 -38.12 7.02 6.45
N LYS A 6 -38.05 8.00 5.56
CA LYS A 6 -37.70 9.39 5.90
C LYS A 6 -38.66 10.00 6.91
N GLU A 7 -39.96 9.87 6.68
CA GLU A 7 -41.01 10.39 7.56
C GLU A 7 -40.98 9.72 8.95
N ASN A 8 -40.81 8.39 9.00
CA ASN A 8 -40.73 7.67 10.27
C ASN A 8 -39.45 8.00 11.06
N VAL A 9 -38.30 8.19 10.40
CA VAL A 9 -37.06 8.61 11.05
C VAL A 9 -37.19 10.03 11.58
N ASP A 10 -37.76 10.95 10.81
CA ASP A 10 -37.99 12.31 11.22
C ASP A 10 -38.91 12.39 12.45
N ASN A 11 -40.02 11.70 12.43
CA ASN A 11 -40.93 11.58 13.58
C ASN A 11 -40.27 10.95 14.82
N TYR A 12 -39.39 9.97 14.63
CA TYR A 12 -38.65 9.34 15.72
C TYR A 12 -37.67 10.31 16.37
N LEU A 13 -36.89 11.04 15.57
CA LEU A 13 -35.93 12.02 16.06
C LEU A 13 -36.60 13.20 16.77
N HIS A 14 -37.77 13.63 16.32
CA HIS A 14 -38.56 14.65 17.01
C HIS A 14 -39.09 14.20 18.37
N LYS A 15 -39.35 12.91 18.55
CA LYS A 15 -39.81 12.34 19.84
C LYS A 15 -38.64 12.00 20.78
N HIS A 16 -37.44 11.84 20.25
CA HIS A 16 -36.23 11.44 21.00
C HIS A 16 -35.12 12.44 20.76
N LEU A 17 -35.24 13.63 21.41
CA LEU A 17 -34.28 14.72 21.25
C LEU A 17 -32.88 14.37 21.76
N ASP A 18 -32.78 13.54 22.78
CA ASP A 18 -31.52 13.00 23.29
C ASP A 18 -30.73 12.22 22.21
N VAL A 19 -31.42 11.39 21.43
CA VAL A 19 -30.80 10.66 20.31
C VAL A 19 -30.43 11.62 19.17
N ALA A 20 -31.29 12.61 18.90
CA ALA A 20 -31.02 13.61 17.87
C ALA A 20 -29.76 14.45 18.20
N ASP A 21 -29.59 14.87 19.45
CA ASP A 21 -28.43 15.62 19.91
C ASP A 21 -27.13 14.83 19.79
N VAL A 22 -27.12 13.55 20.18
CA VAL A 22 -25.97 12.66 20.04
C VAL A 22 -25.60 12.47 18.55
N LEU A 23 -26.61 12.29 17.68
CA LEU A 23 -26.40 12.18 16.23
C LEU A 23 -25.80 13.47 15.66
N LEU A 24 -26.34 14.62 16.03
CA LEU A 24 -25.84 15.93 15.58
C LEU A 24 -24.39 16.19 16.02
N GLN A 25 -24.07 15.87 17.28
CA GLN A 25 -22.68 15.94 17.75
C GLN A 25 -21.76 15.06 16.92
N LYS A 26 -22.16 13.82 16.66
CA LYS A 26 -21.36 12.89 15.88
C LYS A 26 -21.19 13.32 14.43
N ILE A 27 -22.22 13.89 13.83
CA ILE A 27 -22.15 14.44 12.47
C ILE A 27 -21.19 15.64 12.44
N GLN A 28 -21.27 16.56 13.42
CA GLN A 28 -20.38 17.70 13.50
C GLN A 28 -18.91 17.32 13.73
N GLU A 29 -18.66 16.34 14.59
CA GLU A 29 -17.31 15.77 14.80
C GLU A 29 -16.75 15.18 13.51
N ASN A 30 -17.53 14.33 12.84
CA ASN A 30 -17.14 13.72 11.57
C ASN A 30 -16.92 14.78 10.47
N GLU A 31 -17.72 15.82 10.42
CA GLU A 31 -17.54 16.90 9.45
C GLU A 31 -16.27 17.73 9.72
N LYS A 32 -15.99 18.05 11.00
CA LYS A 32 -14.72 18.69 11.39
C LYS A 32 -13.53 17.84 11.03
N GLU A 33 -13.60 16.54 11.29
CA GLU A 33 -12.54 15.60 10.97
C GLU A 33 -12.33 15.49 9.44
N ARG A 34 -13.41 15.37 8.67
CA ARG A 34 -13.36 15.36 7.19
C ARG A 34 -12.74 16.64 6.61
N LYS A 35 -13.12 17.82 7.13
CA LYS A 35 -12.55 19.10 6.68
C LYS A 35 -11.07 19.21 7.03
N ALA A 36 -10.67 18.77 8.23
CA ALA A 36 -9.26 18.74 8.64
C ALA A 36 -8.44 17.78 7.76
N ILE A 37 -8.95 16.57 7.50
CA ILE A 37 -8.31 15.59 6.62
C ILE A 37 -8.20 16.13 5.19
N ALA A 38 -9.26 16.73 4.64
CA ALA A 38 -9.25 17.28 3.28
C ALA A 38 -8.18 18.37 3.08
N GLY A 39 -8.00 19.24 4.06
CA GLY A 39 -6.95 20.27 4.02
C GLY A 39 -5.55 19.66 4.04
N VAL A 40 -5.32 18.68 4.92
CA VAL A 40 -4.02 17.98 5.03
C VAL A 40 -3.75 17.15 3.79
N THR A 41 -4.75 16.44 3.27
CA THR A 41 -4.63 15.62 2.04
C THR A 41 -4.25 16.48 0.84
N LYS A 42 -4.84 17.68 0.70
CA LYS A 42 -4.47 18.61 -0.37
C LYS A 42 -3.01 19.04 -0.29
N LEU A 43 -2.54 19.42 0.90
CA LEU A 43 -1.14 19.79 1.14
C LEU A 43 -0.19 18.60 0.93
N ALA A 44 -0.59 17.42 1.38
CA ALA A 44 0.17 16.18 1.18
C ALA A 44 0.31 15.84 -0.30
N ARG A 45 -0.77 15.95 -1.09
CA ARG A 45 -0.76 15.75 -2.55
C ARG A 45 0.14 16.76 -3.27
N GLU A 46 0.12 18.02 -2.88
CA GLU A 46 1.02 19.02 -3.47
C GLU A 46 2.50 18.70 -3.16
N ARG A 47 2.79 18.26 -1.92
CA ARG A 47 4.13 17.80 -1.54
C ARG A 47 4.52 16.52 -2.29
N ALA A 48 3.62 15.54 -2.38
CA ALA A 48 3.84 14.30 -3.10
C ALA A 48 4.06 14.53 -4.61
N LYS A 49 3.30 15.43 -5.24
CA LYS A 49 3.53 15.82 -6.64
C LYS A 49 4.91 16.44 -6.84
N LYS A 50 5.36 17.29 -5.92
CA LYS A 50 6.72 17.85 -5.94
C LYS A 50 7.79 16.79 -5.65
N ALA A 51 7.52 15.83 -4.76
CA ALA A 51 8.41 14.73 -4.41
C ALA A 51 8.44 13.61 -5.45
N ASN A 52 7.32 13.34 -6.17
CA ASN A 52 7.27 12.33 -7.24
C ASN A 52 8.18 12.68 -8.43
N LEU A 53 8.45 13.97 -8.66
CA LEU A 53 9.51 14.37 -9.59
C LEU A 53 10.91 13.98 -9.10
N HIS A 54 11.09 13.66 -7.80
CA HIS A 54 12.38 13.33 -7.19
C HIS A 54 12.28 12.40 -5.97
N ASN A 55 11.39 11.40 -6.00
CA ASN A 55 11.34 10.42 -4.91
C ASN A 55 12.59 9.53 -4.92
N ARG A 56 13.64 9.98 -4.23
CA ARG A 56 14.92 9.26 -4.13
C ARG A 56 14.79 7.89 -3.48
N LYS A 57 13.68 7.63 -2.78
CA LYS A 57 13.40 6.36 -2.09
C LYS A 57 12.76 5.32 -3.00
N LEU A 58 12.12 5.75 -4.08
CA LEU A 58 11.48 4.86 -5.04
C LEU A 58 12.42 4.57 -6.22
N ARG A 59 12.75 3.31 -6.41
CA ARG A 59 13.33 2.76 -7.64
C ARG A 59 12.22 2.08 -8.41
N ASP A 60 11.55 2.82 -9.26
CA ASP A 60 10.34 2.39 -9.96
C ASP A 60 10.58 1.29 -10.99
N CYS A 61 9.52 0.60 -11.40
CA CYS A 61 9.48 -0.33 -12.53
C CYS A 61 8.83 0.33 -13.74
N ARG A 62 8.80 -0.38 -14.87
CA ARG A 62 8.26 0.15 -16.13
C ARG A 62 6.79 -0.15 -16.31
N VAL A 63 6.30 -1.25 -15.76
CA VAL A 63 4.92 -1.73 -15.92
C VAL A 63 4.22 -1.67 -14.58
N HIS A 64 3.04 -1.06 -14.56
CA HIS A 64 2.22 -0.89 -13.36
C HIS A 64 0.86 -1.56 -13.54
N LEU A 65 0.20 -1.88 -12.44
CA LEU A 65 -1.14 -2.48 -12.44
C LEU A 65 -2.18 -1.57 -13.12
N ASN A 66 -2.08 -0.26 -12.90
CA ASN A 66 -2.99 0.75 -13.43
C ASN A 66 -2.64 1.21 -14.86
N ASP A 67 -1.62 0.64 -15.48
CA ASP A 67 -1.32 0.94 -16.89
C ASP A 67 -2.44 0.44 -17.82
N PRO A 68 -2.63 1.08 -19.00
CA PRO A 68 -3.58 0.58 -19.97
C PRO A 68 -3.21 -0.84 -20.43
N ALA A 69 -4.23 -1.68 -20.66
CA ALA A 69 -4.02 -3.05 -21.11
C ALA A 69 -3.11 -3.07 -22.37
N PRO A 70 -2.13 -3.99 -22.44
CA PRO A 70 -1.30 -4.14 -23.60
C PRO A 70 -2.21 -4.36 -24.83
N LYS A 71 -2.07 -3.51 -25.85
CA LYS A 71 -2.81 -3.71 -27.10
C LYS A 71 -2.36 -5.04 -27.69
N ALA A 72 -3.30 -5.97 -27.86
CA ALA A 72 -3.04 -7.24 -28.54
C ALA A 72 -2.36 -6.94 -29.87
N SER A 73 -1.07 -7.25 -29.97
CA SER A 73 -0.35 -7.06 -31.21
C SER A 73 -0.88 -8.10 -32.19
N LYS A 74 -1.57 -7.64 -33.24
CA LYS A 74 -2.00 -8.42 -34.41
C LYS A 74 -0.79 -8.93 -35.17
N LYS A 75 0.05 -9.74 -34.56
CA LYS A 75 1.15 -10.43 -35.27
C LYS A 75 1.23 -11.86 -34.78
N LYS A 76 0.83 -12.76 -35.72
CA LYS A 76 0.90 -14.22 -35.72
C LYS A 76 -0.16 -14.95 -34.90
N ALA A 77 -1.30 -15.18 -35.57
CA ALA A 77 -2.06 -16.39 -35.44
C ALA A 77 -1.15 -17.58 -35.79
N GLN A 78 -0.53 -18.16 -34.78
CA GLN A 78 -0.07 -19.54 -34.77
C GLN A 78 -0.50 -20.07 -33.41
N GLU A 79 -1.37 -21.07 -33.48
CA GLU A 79 -1.97 -21.82 -32.38
C GLU A 79 -0.87 -22.42 -31.51
N THR A 80 -0.62 -21.77 -30.41
CA THR A 80 -0.14 -22.39 -29.18
C THR A 80 -0.93 -21.70 -28.07
N GLU A 81 -1.56 -22.46 -27.20
CA GLU A 81 -2.17 -22.02 -25.94
C GLU A 81 -1.10 -21.32 -25.10
N ALA A 82 -0.74 -20.09 -25.50
CA ALA A 82 0.04 -19.19 -24.68
C ALA A 82 -1.00 -18.45 -23.83
N ASP A 83 -1.07 -18.80 -22.56
CA ASP A 83 -1.73 -18.06 -21.50
C ASP A 83 -1.72 -16.57 -21.82
N ASP A 84 -2.85 -15.93 -21.65
CA ASP A 84 -3.07 -14.49 -21.81
C ASP A 84 -2.29 -13.74 -20.71
N TYR A 85 -0.95 -13.88 -20.77
CA TYR A 85 -0.01 -13.35 -19.77
C TYR A 85 0.01 -11.83 -19.83
N ASP A 86 -0.55 -11.22 -18.79
CA ASP A 86 -0.54 -9.79 -18.61
C ASP A 86 0.51 -9.39 -17.55
N PRO A 87 1.63 -8.75 -17.95
CA PRO A 87 2.73 -8.41 -17.06
C PRO A 87 2.33 -7.41 -15.94
N ARG A 88 1.20 -6.73 -16.07
CA ARG A 88 0.67 -5.83 -15.04
C ARG A 88 0.39 -6.55 -13.72
N PHE A 89 -0.08 -7.81 -13.79
CA PHE A 89 -0.35 -8.63 -12.61
C PHE A 89 0.91 -9.12 -11.90
N ASP A 90 2.07 -9.03 -12.55
CA ASP A 90 3.36 -9.31 -11.92
C ASP A 90 4.02 -8.08 -11.30
N SER A 91 3.42 -6.89 -11.49
CA SER A 91 3.92 -5.67 -10.89
C SER A 91 4.01 -5.78 -9.37
N ALA A 92 5.20 -5.52 -8.82
CA ALA A 92 5.50 -5.67 -7.41
C ALA A 92 6.35 -4.51 -6.89
N ILE A 93 6.10 -4.09 -5.66
CA ILE A 93 6.98 -3.15 -4.96
C ILE A 93 7.54 -3.82 -3.70
N PHE A 94 8.87 -3.78 -3.55
CA PHE A 94 9.57 -4.27 -2.36
C PHE A 94 9.82 -3.09 -1.41
N ILE A 95 9.26 -3.15 -0.21
CA ILE A 95 9.50 -2.18 0.86
C ILE A 95 10.63 -2.72 1.71
N THR A 96 11.77 -2.02 1.74
CA THR A 96 13.01 -2.47 2.38
C THR A 96 13.42 -1.58 3.53
N GLU A 97 14.22 -2.13 4.45
CA GLU A 97 14.85 -1.41 5.53
C GLU A 97 16.13 -0.72 5.05
N GLY A 98 16.02 0.53 4.64
CA GLY A 98 17.17 1.34 4.30
C GLY A 98 17.82 1.08 2.94
N ASP A 99 18.82 1.88 2.64
CA ASP A 99 19.44 1.94 1.30
C ASP A 99 20.30 0.73 0.96
N SER A 100 20.87 0.06 1.94
CA SER A 100 21.75 -1.11 1.72
C SER A 100 20.95 -2.30 1.18
N ALA A 101 19.85 -2.65 1.87
CA ALA A 101 18.95 -3.72 1.43
C ALA A 101 18.28 -3.37 0.09
N SER A 102 17.84 -2.11 -0.05
CA SER A 102 17.30 -1.56 -1.28
C SER A 102 18.29 -1.71 -2.45
N GLY A 103 19.56 -1.40 -2.25
CA GLY A 103 20.61 -1.52 -3.26
C GLY A 103 20.82 -2.95 -3.74
N SER A 104 20.74 -3.93 -2.85
CA SER A 104 20.89 -5.35 -3.18
C SER A 104 19.72 -5.85 -4.04
N ILE A 105 18.50 -5.53 -3.66
CA ILE A 105 17.30 -5.89 -4.44
C ILE A 105 17.29 -5.15 -5.78
N THR A 106 17.63 -3.87 -5.81
CA THR A 106 17.66 -3.06 -7.03
C THR A 106 18.60 -3.64 -8.10
N LYS A 107 19.72 -4.24 -7.69
CA LYS A 107 20.68 -4.88 -8.62
C LYS A 107 20.17 -6.20 -9.21
N SER A 108 19.30 -6.92 -8.51
CA SER A 108 18.85 -8.27 -8.88
C SER A 108 17.40 -8.32 -9.37
N ARG A 109 16.65 -7.22 -9.25
CA ARG A 109 15.22 -7.13 -9.62
C ARG A 109 15.00 -7.19 -11.12
N ASP A 110 13.81 -7.61 -11.51
CA ASP A 110 13.31 -7.32 -12.86
C ASP A 110 12.85 -5.85 -12.94
N VAL A 111 13.53 -5.07 -13.75
CA VAL A 111 13.25 -3.63 -13.93
C VAL A 111 11.88 -3.39 -14.57
N ASN A 112 11.33 -4.36 -15.29
CA ASN A 112 10.05 -4.20 -15.96
C ASN A 112 8.88 -4.23 -14.96
N THR A 113 8.89 -5.17 -14.01
CA THR A 113 7.74 -5.44 -13.13
C THR A 113 8.01 -5.22 -11.65
N GLN A 114 9.28 -5.02 -11.24
CA GLN A 114 9.64 -4.92 -9.84
C GLN A 114 10.19 -3.54 -9.47
N ALA A 115 9.53 -2.88 -8.53
CA ALA A 115 9.95 -1.62 -7.92
C ALA A 115 10.53 -1.85 -6.52
N VAL A 116 11.32 -0.92 -6.02
CA VAL A 116 11.89 -0.94 -4.66
C VAL A 116 11.66 0.40 -3.98
N PHE A 117 11.14 0.36 -2.76
CA PHE A 117 10.98 1.52 -1.88
C PHE A 117 11.83 1.34 -0.63
N SER A 118 12.69 2.31 -0.33
CA SER A 118 13.59 2.29 0.82
C SER A 118 13.00 3.09 1.98
N LEU A 119 12.74 2.44 3.12
CA LEU A 119 12.37 3.11 4.36
C LEU A 119 13.61 3.75 5.00
N ARG A 120 13.42 4.82 5.75
CA ARG A 120 14.48 5.48 6.52
C ARG A 120 14.42 5.04 7.99
N GLY A 121 14.91 3.84 8.26
CA GLY A 121 14.84 3.25 9.59
C GLY A 121 13.43 2.73 9.94
N LYS A 122 13.12 2.68 11.24
CA LYS A 122 11.83 2.20 11.73
C LYS A 122 10.72 3.22 11.45
N PRO A 123 9.64 2.85 10.76
CA PRO A 123 8.52 3.74 10.52
C PRO A 123 7.76 4.07 11.82
N LEU A 124 6.97 5.13 11.79
CA LEU A 124 6.13 5.54 12.91
C LEU A 124 5.14 4.43 13.29
N ASN A 125 4.98 4.17 14.59
CA ASN A 125 3.89 3.30 15.05
C ASN A 125 2.54 4.01 14.87
N CYS A 126 1.72 3.49 13.98
CA CYS A 126 0.43 4.07 13.62
C CYS A 126 -0.73 3.64 14.51
N TYR A 127 -0.52 2.74 15.46
CA TYR A 127 -1.58 2.23 16.31
C TYR A 127 -2.25 3.36 17.10
N GLY A 128 -3.58 3.48 16.96
CA GLY A 128 -4.37 4.51 17.63
C GLY A 128 -4.21 5.93 17.08
N LEU A 129 -3.41 6.14 16.05
CA LEU A 129 -3.24 7.45 15.43
C LEU A 129 -4.33 7.74 14.39
N THR A 130 -4.61 9.04 14.20
CA THR A 130 -5.54 9.50 13.17
C THR A 130 -4.89 9.56 11.79
N LYS A 131 -5.70 9.51 10.73
CA LYS A 131 -5.22 9.68 9.34
C LYS A 131 -4.41 10.97 9.15
N LYS A 132 -4.74 12.03 9.87
CA LYS A 132 -4.03 13.31 9.81
C LYS A 132 -2.55 13.17 10.13
N VAL A 133 -2.21 12.49 11.23
CA VAL A 133 -0.81 12.29 11.66
C VAL A 133 -0.03 11.47 10.64
N VAL A 134 -0.69 10.48 10.02
CA VAL A 134 -0.08 9.65 8.97
C VAL A 134 0.22 10.44 7.71
N TYR A 135 -0.70 11.34 7.30
CA TYR A 135 -0.46 12.22 6.15
C TYR A 135 0.60 13.30 6.42
N GLU A 136 0.82 13.69 7.67
CA GLU A 136 1.89 14.60 8.07
C GLU A 136 3.26 13.91 8.11
N ASN A 137 3.29 12.58 8.26
CA ASN A 137 4.53 11.81 8.24
C ASN A 137 5.08 11.67 6.81
N GLU A 138 6.29 12.15 6.59
CA GLU A 138 6.93 12.17 5.25
C GLU A 138 7.09 10.77 4.65
N GLU A 139 7.50 9.77 5.46
CA GLU A 139 7.72 8.39 5.01
C GLU A 139 6.44 7.76 4.49
N PHE A 140 5.37 7.83 5.28
CA PHE A 140 4.07 7.28 4.90
C PHE A 140 3.42 8.04 3.75
N ASN A 141 3.62 9.36 3.69
CA ASN A 141 3.14 10.16 2.58
C ASN A 141 3.82 9.75 1.27
N LEU A 142 5.16 9.61 1.27
CA LEU A 142 5.90 9.15 0.10
C LEU A 142 5.52 7.71 -0.30
N LEU A 143 5.26 6.83 0.66
CA LEU A 143 4.82 5.46 0.40
C LEU A 143 3.40 5.42 -0.20
N GLN A 144 2.45 6.17 0.36
CA GLN A 144 1.09 6.29 -0.17
C GLN A 144 1.09 6.82 -1.60
N ALA A 145 1.89 7.86 -1.86
CA ALA A 145 2.06 8.41 -3.20
C ALA A 145 2.70 7.41 -4.18
N ALA A 146 3.71 6.63 -3.73
CA ALA A 146 4.32 5.59 -4.53
C ALA A 146 3.33 4.49 -4.90
N LEU A 147 2.48 4.08 -3.96
CA LEU A 147 1.43 3.07 -4.16
C LEU A 147 0.21 3.61 -4.91
N ASN A 148 0.01 4.94 -4.90
CA ASN A 148 -1.18 5.64 -5.41
C ASN A 148 -2.49 5.16 -4.76
N ILE A 149 -2.50 5.09 -3.42
CA ILE A 149 -3.62 4.60 -2.61
C ILE A 149 -4.31 5.69 -1.78
N GLU A 150 -4.02 6.95 -2.04
CA GLU A 150 -4.57 8.09 -1.27
C GLU A 150 -6.09 8.18 -1.39
N ASP A 151 -6.63 7.91 -2.58
CA ASP A 151 -8.06 8.02 -2.90
C ASP A 151 -8.78 6.65 -2.96
N GLY A 152 -8.13 5.58 -2.50
CA GLY A 152 -8.64 4.22 -2.58
C GLY A 152 -7.74 3.30 -3.40
N LEU A 153 -8.24 2.12 -3.75
CA LEU A 153 -7.45 1.10 -4.44
C LEU A 153 -7.57 1.14 -5.98
N ASP A 154 -8.48 1.93 -6.53
CA ASP A 154 -8.74 1.95 -7.98
C ASP A 154 -7.52 2.43 -8.79
N GLY A 155 -6.66 3.23 -8.15
CA GLY A 155 -5.41 3.71 -8.73
C GLY A 155 -4.17 2.92 -8.34
N LEU A 156 -4.30 1.76 -7.70
CA LEU A 156 -3.17 0.99 -7.20
C LEU A 156 -2.15 0.69 -8.30
N ARG A 157 -0.88 1.08 -8.05
CA ARG A 157 0.19 0.95 -9.06
C ARG A 157 0.82 -0.44 -9.13
N TYR A 158 0.85 -1.16 -8.02
CA TYR A 158 1.51 -2.46 -7.95
C TYR A 158 0.55 -3.52 -7.43
N ASN A 159 0.48 -4.64 -8.15
CA ASN A 159 -0.35 -5.76 -7.74
C ASN A 159 0.11 -6.39 -6.43
N LYS A 160 1.42 -6.41 -6.20
CA LYS A 160 2.03 -7.03 -5.01
C LYS A 160 2.83 -5.98 -4.22
N VAL A 161 2.47 -5.76 -2.96
CA VAL A 161 3.18 -4.91 -2.00
C VAL A 161 3.90 -5.83 -1.03
N ILE A 162 5.21 -5.93 -1.16
CA ILE A 162 6.03 -6.94 -0.47
C ILE A 162 6.89 -6.26 0.59
N VAL A 163 6.64 -6.54 1.87
CA VAL A 163 7.50 -6.10 2.97
C VAL A 163 8.73 -7.02 3.03
N ALA A 164 9.88 -6.50 2.63
CA ALA A 164 11.13 -7.23 2.48
C ALA A 164 12.17 -6.69 3.47
N THR A 165 12.14 -7.21 4.68
CA THR A 165 13.09 -6.85 5.76
C THR A 165 13.92 -8.06 6.16
N ASP A 166 15.05 -7.82 6.80
CA ASP A 166 15.92 -8.87 7.27
C ASP A 166 15.25 -9.76 8.34
N ALA A 167 15.80 -10.94 8.57
CA ALA A 167 15.26 -11.92 9.51
C ALA A 167 15.72 -11.70 10.96
N ASP A 168 16.05 -10.47 11.31
CA ASP A 168 16.48 -10.04 12.64
C ASP A 168 15.34 -9.37 13.43
N VAL A 169 15.64 -8.93 14.65
CA VAL A 169 14.67 -8.30 15.57
C VAL A 169 14.16 -6.97 15.01
N ASP A 170 15.02 -6.18 14.37
CA ASP A 170 14.66 -4.87 13.80
C ASP A 170 13.76 -5.06 12.58
N GLY A 171 14.09 -5.99 11.70
CA GLY A 171 13.26 -6.33 10.56
C GLY A 171 11.89 -6.90 10.95
N MET A 172 11.80 -7.69 12.02
CA MET A 172 10.52 -8.13 12.56
C MET A 172 9.68 -6.97 13.09
N HIS A 173 10.32 -6.01 13.76
CA HIS A 173 9.63 -4.82 14.26
C HIS A 173 9.11 -3.96 13.10
N ILE A 174 9.90 -3.72 12.05
CA ILE A 174 9.47 -2.99 10.86
C ILE A 174 8.29 -3.68 10.17
N ARG A 175 8.30 -5.02 10.06
CA ARG A 175 7.14 -5.78 9.54
C ARG A 175 5.88 -5.50 10.33
N LEU A 176 5.96 -5.56 11.67
CA LEU A 176 4.82 -5.29 12.55
C LEU A 176 4.27 -3.87 12.34
N LEU A 177 5.15 -2.87 12.29
CA LEU A 177 4.77 -1.47 12.06
C LEU A 177 4.10 -1.26 10.70
N MET A 178 4.63 -1.89 9.64
CA MET A 178 4.04 -1.82 8.30
C MET A 178 2.70 -2.54 8.21
N ILE A 179 2.56 -3.70 8.84
CA ILE A 179 1.26 -4.41 8.92
C ILE A 179 0.25 -3.56 9.68
N THR A 180 0.63 -2.95 10.80
CA THR A 180 -0.24 -2.05 11.58
C THR A 180 -0.71 -0.88 10.73
N PHE A 181 0.18 -0.27 9.96
CA PHE A 181 -0.16 0.81 9.03
C PHE A 181 -1.21 0.36 8.00
N PHE A 182 -0.98 -0.76 7.31
CA PHE A 182 -1.93 -1.25 6.30
C PHE A 182 -3.26 -1.71 6.90
N LEU A 183 -3.25 -2.39 8.05
CA LEU A 183 -4.48 -2.82 8.72
C LEU A 183 -5.35 -1.65 9.15
N GLN A 184 -4.74 -0.61 9.69
CA GLN A 184 -5.49 0.52 10.24
C GLN A 184 -6.02 1.47 9.17
N PHE A 185 -5.24 1.73 8.12
CA PHE A 185 -5.59 2.78 7.14
C PHE A 185 -6.00 2.24 5.77
N PHE A 186 -5.55 1.04 5.41
CA PHE A 186 -5.80 0.41 4.11
C PHE A 186 -6.16 -1.07 4.24
N PRO A 187 -7.18 -1.43 5.06
CA PRO A 187 -7.54 -2.83 5.30
C PRO A 187 -7.94 -3.57 4.03
N ASP A 188 -8.49 -2.87 3.05
CA ASP A 188 -8.92 -3.46 1.78
C ASP A 188 -7.72 -3.92 0.93
N LEU A 189 -6.55 -3.31 1.07
CA LEU A 189 -5.32 -3.76 0.41
C LEU A 189 -4.93 -5.17 0.89
N ILE A 190 -5.11 -5.44 2.19
CA ILE A 190 -4.86 -6.77 2.78
C ILE A 190 -5.96 -7.75 2.39
N LYS A 191 -7.24 -7.35 2.51
CA LYS A 191 -8.39 -8.22 2.19
C LYS A 191 -8.38 -8.69 0.73
N LYS A 192 -7.95 -7.83 -0.20
CA LYS A 192 -7.80 -8.17 -1.62
C LYS A 192 -6.52 -8.95 -1.94
N GLY A 193 -5.68 -9.24 -0.94
CA GLY A 193 -4.48 -10.07 -1.10
C GLY A 193 -3.30 -9.39 -1.79
N HIS A 194 -3.20 -8.06 -1.71
CA HIS A 194 -2.09 -7.31 -2.32
C HIS A 194 -0.85 -7.21 -1.42
N VAL A 195 -0.96 -7.45 -0.09
CA VAL A 195 0.14 -7.29 0.86
C VAL A 195 0.79 -8.64 1.17
N PHE A 196 2.10 -8.70 1.02
CA PHE A 196 2.93 -9.89 1.24
C PHE A 196 4.08 -9.58 2.19
N ILE A 197 4.54 -10.61 2.90
CA ILE A 197 5.75 -10.57 3.72
C ILE A 197 6.76 -11.50 3.10
N LEU A 198 7.94 -10.98 2.76
CA LEU A 198 9.04 -11.79 2.28
C LEU A 198 9.64 -12.58 3.45
N GLN A 199 9.54 -13.89 3.40
CA GLN A 199 10.20 -14.78 4.34
C GLN A 199 11.54 -15.23 3.77
N THR A 200 12.63 -14.73 4.34
CA THR A 200 13.97 -15.16 3.99
C THR A 200 14.34 -16.42 4.75
N PRO A 201 15.00 -17.41 4.12
CA PRO A 201 15.48 -18.60 4.84
C PRO A 201 16.56 -18.23 5.85
N LEU A 202 16.51 -18.82 7.06
CA LEU A 202 17.48 -18.58 8.14
C LEU A 202 18.88 -19.12 7.81
N PHE A 203 18.94 -20.22 7.04
CA PHE A 203 20.19 -20.91 6.73
C PHE A 203 20.36 -21.10 5.24
N ARG A 204 21.58 -20.85 4.78
CA ARG A 204 22.02 -21.12 3.42
C ARG A 204 23.22 -22.06 3.45
N VAL A 205 23.06 -23.27 2.94
CA VAL A 205 24.18 -24.22 2.77
C VAL A 205 24.66 -24.19 1.33
N ARG A 206 25.95 -23.89 1.15
CA ARG A 206 26.58 -23.84 -0.17
C ARG A 206 27.60 -24.99 -0.29
N ASN A 207 27.39 -25.92 -1.22
CA ASN A 207 28.37 -26.93 -1.54
C ASN A 207 29.44 -26.38 -2.52
N LYS A 208 30.67 -26.84 -2.44
CA LYS A 208 31.78 -26.45 -3.36
C LYS A 208 31.43 -26.65 -4.85
N LYS A 209 30.51 -27.54 -5.19
CA LYS A 209 29.98 -27.76 -6.55
C LYS A 209 28.78 -26.89 -6.95
N LYS A 210 28.61 -25.70 -6.34
CA LYS A 210 27.60 -24.68 -6.67
C LYS A 210 26.11 -25.07 -6.49
N LYS A 211 25.75 -26.18 -5.87
CA LYS A 211 24.36 -26.47 -5.50
C LYS A 211 24.02 -25.74 -4.20
N VAL A 212 23.15 -24.73 -4.29
CA VAL A 212 22.62 -24.01 -3.14
C VAL A 212 21.34 -24.70 -2.68
N ARG A 213 21.28 -25.13 -1.42
CA ARG A 213 20.05 -25.58 -0.77
C ARG A 213 19.67 -24.55 0.29
N THR A 214 18.46 -24.04 0.20
CA THR A 214 17.86 -23.16 1.20
C THR A 214 16.87 -23.97 2.02
N ALA A 215 16.95 -23.89 3.34
CA ALA A 215 15.95 -24.49 4.21
C ALA A 215 14.87 -23.45 4.48
N PRO A 216 13.57 -23.78 4.31
CA PRO A 216 12.49 -22.90 4.75
C PRO A 216 12.51 -22.76 6.27
N ARG A 217 11.95 -21.66 6.77
CA ARG A 217 11.64 -21.53 8.19
C ARG A 217 10.65 -22.63 8.58
N VAL A 218 10.94 -23.34 9.64
CA VAL A 218 10.00 -24.21 10.35
C VAL A 218 9.08 -23.34 11.21
#